data_e15eca6673fe4f538e230cb1427951fe
#
_entry.id   e15eca6673fe4f538e230cb1427951fe
#
_cell.length_a   1.000
_cell.length_b   1.000
_cell.length_c   1.000
_cell.angle_alpha   90.00
_cell.angle_beta   90.00
_cell.angle_gamma   90.00
#
_symmetry.space_group_name_H-M   'P 1'
#
loop_
_entity.id
_entity.type
_entity.pdbx_description
1 polymer ?
#
loop_
_entity_poly.entity_id
_entity_poly.type
_entity_poly.pdbx_seq_one_letter_code
_entity_poly.pdbx_strand_id
1 'polypeptide(L)'
;MLCLITEFFQGDRAYIFQIDYEQNTTSNLFEYTEEGATPEINNLQNVSLETIQYWLDRFKVDGTFYIKSLEEEVDKNSETYRLLKLQNITSLIAVPLIENEIITGFLGVDNPRRRCDNSSLLSSVVFFVSESMNRKQQEQKLKTMSYLDSMTHIFNRNADRTN
;
A
#
# COMPACT_ATOMS: atom_id res chain seq x y z
N MET A 1 -7.07 7.98 9.26
CA MET A 1 -5.65 8.20 8.92
C MET A 1 -5.49 8.68 7.48
N LEU A 2 -5.91 7.94 6.44
CA LEU A 2 -5.79 8.39 5.03
C LEU A 2 -6.51 9.71 4.76
N CYS A 3 -7.68 9.94 5.33
CA CYS A 3 -8.40 11.21 5.28
C CYS A 3 -7.51 12.39 5.75
N LEU A 4 -6.85 12.26 6.90
CA LEU A 4 -5.96 13.29 7.43
C LEU A 4 -4.73 13.54 6.52
N ILE A 5 -4.23 12.49 5.89
CA ILE A 5 -3.12 12.61 4.93
C ILE A 5 -3.58 13.38 3.69
N THR A 6 -4.73 13.01 3.13
CA THR A 6 -5.32 13.68 1.97
C THR A 6 -5.57 15.15 2.25
N GLU A 7 -6.15 15.47 3.40
CA GLU A 7 -6.38 16.84 3.85
C GLU A 7 -5.08 17.62 4.05
N PHE A 8 -4.06 17.01 4.68
CA PHE A 8 -2.77 17.65 4.90
C PHE A 8 -2.05 18.04 3.61
N PHE A 9 -2.08 17.16 2.60
CA PHE A 9 -1.49 17.42 1.29
C PHE A 9 -2.44 18.14 0.34
N GLN A 10 -3.70 18.30 0.70
CA GLN A 10 -4.77 18.77 -0.20
C GLN A 10 -4.77 17.96 -1.51
N GLY A 11 -4.65 16.64 -1.38
CA GLY A 11 -4.67 15.70 -2.49
C GLY A 11 -6.07 15.29 -2.87
N ASP A 12 -6.20 14.54 -3.94
CA ASP A 12 -7.48 13.97 -4.39
C ASP A 12 -7.74 12.60 -3.77
N ARG A 13 -6.69 11.80 -3.57
CA ARG A 13 -6.74 10.46 -2.97
C ARG A 13 -5.49 10.21 -2.13
N ALA A 14 -5.65 9.41 -1.07
CA ALA A 14 -4.54 8.74 -0.40
C ALA A 14 -4.82 7.25 -0.34
N TYR A 15 -3.80 6.43 -0.49
CA TYR A 15 -3.95 4.98 -0.62
C TYR A 15 -2.79 4.20 -0.02
N ILE A 16 -3.06 2.94 0.30
CA ILE A 16 -2.05 1.95 0.70
C ILE A 16 -2.16 0.74 -0.21
N PHE A 17 -1.07 0.43 -0.88
CA PHE A 17 -0.91 -0.79 -1.67
C PHE A 17 -0.11 -1.84 -0.91
N GLN A 18 -0.45 -3.09 -1.12
CA GLN A 18 0.33 -4.25 -0.70
C GLN A 18 0.90 -4.98 -1.90
N ILE A 19 2.12 -5.48 -1.78
CA ILE A 19 2.79 -6.28 -2.79
C ILE A 19 2.71 -7.75 -2.41
N ASP A 20 2.34 -8.58 -3.36
CA ASP A 20 2.41 -10.03 -3.30
C ASP A 20 3.44 -10.53 -4.32
N TYR A 21 4.63 -10.88 -3.82
CA TYR A 21 5.73 -11.37 -4.65
C TYR A 21 5.50 -12.80 -5.15
N GLU A 22 4.69 -13.61 -4.47
CA GLU A 22 4.36 -14.97 -4.91
C GLU A 22 3.46 -14.92 -6.14
N GLN A 23 2.49 -14.01 -6.16
CA GLN A 23 1.59 -13.80 -7.28
C GLN A 23 2.15 -12.80 -8.31
N ASN A 24 3.27 -12.14 -8.02
CA ASN A 24 3.85 -11.05 -8.81
C ASN A 24 2.87 -9.90 -9.06
N THR A 25 2.12 -9.52 -8.04
CA THR A 25 1.07 -8.50 -8.11
C THR A 25 1.12 -7.50 -6.97
N THR A 26 0.43 -6.37 -7.16
CA THR A 26 0.12 -5.41 -6.12
C THR A 26 -1.36 -5.07 -6.13
N SER A 27 -1.92 -4.78 -4.95
CA SER A 27 -3.34 -4.45 -4.78
C SER A 27 -3.52 -3.26 -3.85
N ASN A 28 -4.46 -2.39 -4.20
CA ASN A 28 -4.89 -1.29 -3.35
C ASN A 28 -5.74 -1.83 -2.19
N LEU A 29 -5.20 -1.81 -0.97
CA LEU A 29 -5.89 -2.33 0.22
C LEU A 29 -6.80 -1.29 0.87
N PHE A 30 -6.35 -0.04 0.90
CA PHE A 30 -7.05 1.05 1.56
C PHE A 30 -6.94 2.31 0.71
N GLU A 31 -8.06 2.97 0.54
CA GLU A 31 -8.14 4.23 -0.19
C GLU A 31 -9.07 5.19 0.54
N TYR A 32 -8.70 6.45 0.55
CA TYR A 32 -9.58 7.56 0.86
C TYR A 32 -9.59 8.51 -0.33
N THR A 33 -10.77 8.90 -0.76
CA THR A 33 -10.99 9.74 -1.94
C THR A 33 -11.79 10.97 -1.53
N GLU A 34 -11.31 12.16 -1.91
CA GLU A 34 -12.03 13.42 -1.72
C GLU A 34 -13.24 13.53 -2.64
N GLU A 35 -14.18 14.38 -2.25
CA GLU A 35 -15.35 14.66 -3.07
C GLU A 35 -14.94 15.20 -4.45
N GLY A 36 -15.48 14.59 -5.49
CA GLY A 36 -15.17 14.96 -6.90
C GLY A 36 -14.03 14.14 -7.54
N ALA A 37 -13.26 13.38 -6.77
CA ALA A 37 -12.31 12.42 -7.32
C ALA A 37 -12.94 11.02 -7.47
N THR A 38 -12.45 10.23 -8.41
CA THR A 38 -12.95 8.88 -8.67
C THR A 38 -12.20 7.86 -7.82
N PRO A 39 -12.90 7.01 -7.04
CA PRO A 39 -12.27 5.89 -6.36
C PRO A 39 -11.71 4.86 -7.35
N GLU A 40 -10.49 4.39 -7.08
CA GLU A 40 -9.80 3.42 -7.94
C GLU A 40 -9.52 2.07 -7.23
N ILE A 41 -9.90 1.92 -5.97
CA ILE A 41 -9.61 0.73 -5.18
C ILE A 41 -10.06 -0.56 -5.85
N ASN A 42 -11.23 -0.58 -6.50
CA ASN A 42 -11.75 -1.76 -7.19
C ASN A 42 -11.06 -2.04 -8.53
N ASN A 43 -10.48 -1.03 -9.16
CA ASN A 43 -9.80 -1.13 -10.44
C ASN A 43 -8.33 -1.54 -10.29
N LEU A 44 -7.75 -1.32 -9.11
CA LEU A 44 -6.33 -1.53 -8.81
C LEU A 44 -6.12 -2.75 -7.90
N GLN A 45 -6.70 -3.88 -8.29
CA GLN A 45 -6.53 -5.17 -7.66
C GLN A 45 -5.72 -6.11 -8.55
N ASN A 46 -4.74 -6.82 -7.97
CA ASN A 46 -3.90 -7.78 -8.67
C ASN A 46 -3.18 -7.19 -9.90
N VAL A 47 -2.74 -5.94 -9.81
CA VAL A 47 -1.96 -5.28 -10.85
C VAL A 47 -0.58 -5.92 -10.93
N SER A 48 -0.10 -6.28 -12.13
CA SER A 48 1.24 -6.85 -12.33
C SER A 48 2.33 -5.93 -11.79
N LEU A 49 3.32 -6.49 -11.09
CA LEU A 49 4.48 -5.73 -10.61
C LEU A 49 5.30 -5.13 -11.77
N GLU A 50 5.23 -5.71 -12.95
CA GLU A 50 5.88 -5.14 -14.15
C GLU A 50 5.34 -3.74 -14.46
N THR A 51 4.04 -3.50 -14.24
CA THR A 51 3.40 -2.20 -14.46
C THR A 51 3.96 -1.11 -13.55
N ILE A 52 4.37 -1.48 -12.34
CA ILE A 52 4.92 -0.55 -11.34
C ILE A 52 6.42 -0.72 -11.12
N GLN A 53 7.13 -1.45 -12.01
CA GLN A 53 8.57 -1.71 -11.85
C GLN A 53 9.36 -0.39 -11.71
N TYR A 54 9.01 0.62 -12.49
CA TYR A 54 9.62 1.94 -12.41
C TYR A 54 9.49 2.58 -11.02
N TRP A 55 8.34 2.39 -10.35
CA TRP A 55 8.12 2.87 -8.97
C TRP A 55 9.02 2.16 -7.99
N LEU A 56 9.10 0.82 -8.10
CA LEU A 56 9.93 -0.01 -7.22
C LEU A 56 11.41 0.36 -7.34
N ASP A 57 11.87 0.65 -8.57
CA ASP A 57 13.25 1.08 -8.82
C ASP A 57 13.52 2.46 -8.20
N ARG A 58 12.59 3.40 -8.32
CA ARG A 58 12.69 4.73 -7.68
C ARG A 58 12.68 4.62 -6.16
N PHE A 59 11.85 3.77 -5.57
CA PHE A 59 11.86 3.54 -4.13
C PHE A 59 13.21 3.03 -3.62
N LYS A 60 13.89 2.16 -4.38
CA LYS A 60 15.22 1.65 -4.02
C LYS A 60 16.32 2.71 -4.09
N VAL A 61 16.24 3.61 -5.05
CA VAL A 61 17.25 4.64 -5.30
C VAL A 61 17.02 5.87 -4.43
N ASP A 62 15.81 6.40 -4.42
CA ASP A 62 15.49 7.69 -3.83
C ASP A 62 14.74 7.58 -2.48
N GLY A 63 14.28 6.38 -2.11
CA GLY A 63 13.42 6.17 -0.94
C GLY A 63 12.01 6.73 -1.12
N THR A 64 11.71 7.36 -2.24
CA THR A 64 10.41 7.95 -2.57
C THR A 64 10.14 7.89 -4.06
N PHE A 65 8.88 7.96 -4.43
CA PHE A 65 8.46 8.19 -5.81
C PHE A 65 7.66 9.49 -5.87
N TYR A 66 8.24 10.52 -6.48
CA TYR A 66 7.64 11.84 -6.55
C TYR A 66 7.60 12.34 -8.00
N ILE A 67 6.42 12.71 -8.45
CA ILE A 67 6.17 13.32 -9.76
C ILE A 67 5.48 14.66 -9.50
N LYS A 68 6.16 15.76 -9.87
CA LYS A 68 5.57 17.12 -9.81
C LYS A 68 4.60 17.35 -10.96
N SER A 69 5.00 16.88 -12.15
CA SER A 69 4.25 17.04 -13.38
C SER A 69 4.38 15.79 -14.23
N LEU A 70 3.29 15.06 -14.37
CA LEU A 70 3.25 13.85 -15.20
C LEU A 70 3.66 14.15 -16.65
N GLU A 71 3.23 15.30 -17.18
CA GLU A 71 3.47 15.70 -18.55
C GLU A 71 4.93 16.03 -18.86
N GLU A 72 5.69 16.46 -17.84
CA GLU A 72 7.06 16.94 -17.98
C GLU A 72 8.10 15.90 -17.59
N GLU A 73 7.78 15.03 -16.62
CA GLU A 73 8.76 14.17 -15.97
C GLU A 73 8.66 12.70 -16.39
N VAL A 74 7.52 12.28 -16.96
CA VAL A 74 7.28 10.88 -17.30
C VAL A 74 7.17 10.69 -18.82
N ASP A 75 7.87 9.68 -19.35
CA ASP A 75 7.76 9.33 -20.77
C ASP A 75 6.31 8.99 -21.14
N LYS A 76 5.75 9.74 -22.08
CA LYS A 76 4.36 9.60 -22.55
C LYS A 76 4.05 8.25 -23.20
N ASN A 77 5.09 7.51 -23.61
CA ASN A 77 4.93 6.17 -24.17
C ASN A 77 5.02 5.07 -23.09
N SER A 78 5.34 5.42 -21.83
CA SER A 78 5.49 4.45 -20.75
C SER A 78 4.14 3.95 -20.22
N GLU A 79 4.13 2.72 -19.68
CA GLU A 79 2.98 2.17 -18.97
C GLU A 79 2.60 3.03 -17.74
N THR A 80 3.60 3.54 -17.03
CA THR A 80 3.39 4.44 -15.89
C THR A 80 2.59 5.68 -16.30
N TYR A 81 2.96 6.34 -17.41
CA TYR A 81 2.24 7.51 -17.91
C TYR A 81 0.78 7.17 -18.24
N ARG A 82 0.55 6.08 -18.97
CA ARG A 82 -0.80 5.64 -19.37
C ARG A 82 -1.66 5.35 -18.14
N LEU A 83 -1.12 4.59 -17.18
CA LEU A 83 -1.83 4.24 -15.94
C LEU A 83 -2.25 5.48 -15.15
N LEU A 84 -1.32 6.41 -14.93
CA LEU A 84 -1.57 7.62 -14.17
C LEU A 84 -2.53 8.57 -14.90
N LYS A 85 -2.39 8.70 -16.22
CA LYS A 85 -3.26 9.53 -17.05
C LYS A 85 -4.72 9.08 -17.04
N LEU A 86 -4.96 7.76 -17.10
CA LEU A 86 -6.29 7.17 -17.04
C LEU A 86 -7.01 7.48 -15.70
N GLN A 87 -6.25 7.65 -14.64
CA GLN A 87 -6.77 7.97 -13.30
C GLN A 87 -6.85 9.48 -13.02
N ASN A 88 -6.63 10.33 -14.04
CA ASN A 88 -6.57 11.80 -13.91
C ASN A 88 -5.50 12.28 -12.92
N ILE A 89 -4.40 11.54 -12.79
CA ILE A 89 -3.26 11.91 -11.95
C ILE A 89 -2.34 12.80 -12.77
N THR A 90 -2.05 13.98 -12.27
CA THR A 90 -1.10 14.94 -12.85
C THR A 90 0.17 15.09 -12.04
N SER A 91 0.10 14.77 -10.75
CA SER A 91 1.22 14.75 -9.81
C SER A 91 0.95 13.69 -8.75
N LEU A 92 1.98 13.16 -8.13
CA LEU A 92 1.84 12.24 -7.01
C LEU A 92 3.10 12.19 -6.15
N ILE A 93 2.92 11.79 -4.90
CA ILE A 93 4.00 11.45 -4.00
C ILE A 93 3.70 10.09 -3.34
N ALA A 94 4.66 9.19 -3.36
CA ALA A 94 4.53 7.89 -2.71
C ALA A 94 5.82 7.51 -1.98
N VAL A 95 5.68 6.74 -0.91
CA VAL A 95 6.78 6.21 -0.10
C VAL A 95 6.59 4.72 0.15
N PRO A 96 7.68 3.93 0.15
CA PRO A 96 7.58 2.49 0.33
C PRO A 96 7.27 2.12 1.79
N LEU A 97 6.54 1.03 1.97
CA LEU A 97 6.43 0.26 3.20
C LEU A 97 7.53 -0.80 3.15
N ILE A 98 8.46 -0.75 4.09
CA ILE A 98 9.61 -1.66 4.11
C ILE A 98 9.56 -2.52 5.38
N GLU A 99 9.66 -3.83 5.22
CA GLU A 99 9.76 -4.80 6.29
C GLU A 99 10.93 -5.76 5.99
N ASN A 100 11.87 -5.90 6.92
CA ASN A 100 13.07 -6.73 6.75
C ASN A 100 13.83 -6.44 5.43
N GLU A 101 14.03 -5.16 5.12
CA GLU A 101 14.69 -4.68 3.90
C GLU A 101 13.93 -4.97 2.58
N ILE A 102 12.72 -5.51 2.67
CA ILE A 102 11.87 -5.81 1.51
C ILE A 102 10.75 -4.77 1.43
N ILE A 103 10.48 -4.26 0.24
CA ILE A 103 9.33 -3.39 -0.01
C ILE A 103 8.08 -4.25 -0.02
N THR A 104 7.23 -4.14 1.01
CA THR A 104 5.99 -4.92 1.15
C THR A 104 4.76 -4.19 0.64
N GLY A 105 4.91 -2.92 0.28
CA GLY A 105 3.84 -2.07 -0.21
C GLY A 105 4.29 -0.63 -0.35
N PHE A 106 3.33 0.27 -0.49
CA PHE A 106 3.60 1.71 -0.51
C PHE A 106 2.35 2.52 -0.11
N LEU A 107 2.61 3.69 0.44
CA LEU A 107 1.61 4.72 0.74
C LEU A 107 1.78 5.85 -0.26
N GLY A 108 0.70 6.32 -0.87
CA GLY A 108 0.75 7.41 -1.82
C GLY A 108 -0.37 8.43 -1.65
N VAL A 109 -0.16 9.61 -2.25
CA VAL A 109 -1.13 10.69 -2.37
C VAL A 109 -1.12 11.20 -3.81
N ASP A 110 -2.30 11.22 -4.43
CA ASP A 110 -2.49 11.73 -5.79
C ASP A 110 -2.86 13.22 -5.78
N ASN A 111 -2.31 13.94 -6.76
CA ASN A 111 -2.57 15.35 -6.99
C ASN A 111 -2.41 16.23 -5.74
N PRO A 112 -1.29 16.07 -4.97
CA PRO A 112 -1.04 16.93 -3.82
C PRO A 112 -0.88 18.39 -4.29
N ARG A 113 -1.63 19.31 -3.68
CA ARG A 113 -1.59 20.75 -3.99
C ARG A 113 -0.78 21.52 -2.95
N ARG A 114 -0.45 20.87 -1.85
CA ARG A 114 0.24 21.47 -0.71
C ARG A 114 1.33 20.53 -0.21
N ARG A 115 2.45 21.10 0.24
CA ARG A 115 3.56 20.34 0.84
C ARG A 115 4.06 19.16 -0.02
N CYS A 116 4.01 19.35 -1.34
CA CYS A 116 4.27 18.30 -2.32
C CYS A 116 5.66 17.66 -2.22
N ASP A 117 6.62 18.38 -1.63
CA ASP A 117 8.00 17.96 -1.40
C ASP A 117 8.24 17.34 0.00
N ASN A 118 7.20 17.27 0.84
CA ASN A 118 7.35 16.77 2.22
C ASN A 118 7.21 15.25 2.33
N SER A 119 8.17 14.53 1.75
CA SER A 119 8.26 13.07 1.89
C SER A 119 8.52 12.62 3.34
N SER A 120 9.15 13.46 4.15
CA SER A 120 9.45 13.14 5.56
C SER A 120 8.20 12.90 6.39
N LEU A 121 7.12 13.65 6.13
CA LEU A 121 5.85 13.40 6.80
C LEU A 121 5.25 12.05 6.40
N LEU A 122 5.22 11.74 5.10
CA LEU A 122 4.75 10.44 4.62
C LEU A 122 5.59 9.31 5.20
N SER A 123 6.91 9.46 5.25
CA SER A 123 7.80 8.46 5.86
C SER A 123 7.52 8.26 7.35
N SER A 124 7.18 9.32 8.08
CA SER A 124 6.76 9.21 9.48
C SER A 124 5.43 8.47 9.63
N VAL A 125 4.48 8.73 8.75
CA VAL A 125 3.19 8.01 8.73
C VAL A 125 3.38 6.54 8.37
N VAL A 126 4.28 6.23 7.43
CA VAL A 126 4.62 4.85 7.05
C VAL A 126 5.04 4.03 8.25
N PHE A 127 5.84 4.58 9.15
CA PHE A 127 6.23 3.89 10.39
C PHE A 127 5.00 3.44 11.18
N PHE A 128 4.02 4.33 11.41
CA PHE A 128 2.80 4.00 12.13
C PHE A 128 1.90 3.00 11.38
N VAL A 129 1.86 3.10 10.05
CA VAL A 129 1.10 2.15 9.21
C VAL A 129 1.71 0.76 9.31
N SER A 130 3.03 0.64 9.15
CA SER A 130 3.76 -0.62 9.22
C SER A 130 3.58 -1.27 10.61
N GLU A 131 3.73 -0.51 11.69
CA GLU A 131 3.49 -0.97 13.05
C GLU A 131 2.05 -1.48 13.24
N SER A 132 1.07 -0.74 12.72
CA SER A 132 -0.34 -1.12 12.82
C SER A 132 -0.67 -2.38 12.03
N MET A 133 -0.08 -2.55 10.85
CA MET A 133 -0.27 -3.74 10.02
C MET A 133 0.40 -4.96 10.66
N ASN A 134 1.62 -4.83 11.16
CA ASN A 134 2.34 -5.88 11.87
C ASN A 134 1.58 -6.35 13.11
N ARG A 135 1.03 -5.42 13.90
CA ARG A 135 0.22 -5.74 15.07
C ARG A 135 -1.01 -6.57 14.70
N LYS A 136 -1.75 -6.18 13.65
CA LYS A 136 -2.91 -6.95 13.16
C LYS A 136 -2.52 -8.36 12.71
N GLN A 137 -1.42 -8.51 12.01
CA GLN A 137 -0.94 -9.83 11.58
C GLN A 137 -0.55 -10.71 12.77
N GLN A 138 0.12 -10.15 13.78
CA GLN A 138 0.47 -10.86 15.00
C GLN A 138 -0.78 -11.29 15.78
N GLU A 139 -1.78 -10.41 15.93
CA GLU A 139 -3.06 -10.73 16.57
C GLU A 139 -3.80 -11.85 15.84
N GLN A 140 -3.82 -11.83 14.49
CA GLN A 140 -4.43 -12.89 13.68
C GLN A 140 -3.69 -14.22 13.82
N LYS A 141 -2.34 -14.20 13.80
CA LYS A 141 -1.53 -15.41 14.04
C LYS A 141 -1.81 -16.00 15.43
N LEU A 142 -1.85 -15.18 16.47
CA LEU A 142 -2.17 -15.62 17.82
C LEU A 142 -3.56 -16.23 17.92
N LYS A 143 -4.58 -15.61 17.29
CA LYS A 143 -5.95 -16.15 17.23
C LYS A 143 -5.99 -17.50 16.52
N THR A 144 -5.32 -17.64 15.39
CA THR A 144 -5.26 -18.88 14.63
C THR A 144 -4.54 -19.99 15.42
N MET A 145 -3.42 -19.68 16.06
CA MET A 145 -2.69 -20.63 16.90
C MET A 145 -3.52 -21.06 18.11
N SER A 146 -4.19 -20.12 18.79
CA SER A 146 -5.09 -20.42 19.91
C SER A 146 -6.28 -21.29 19.49
N TYR A 147 -6.83 -21.06 18.30
CA TYR A 147 -7.91 -21.88 17.75
C TYR A 147 -7.45 -23.31 17.40
N LEU A 148 -6.27 -23.45 16.78
CA LEU A 148 -5.67 -24.76 16.49
C LEU A 148 -5.32 -25.51 17.77
N ASP A 149 -4.80 -24.85 18.78
CA ASP A 149 -4.46 -25.46 20.08
C ASP A 149 -5.72 -25.94 20.80
N SER A 150 -6.80 -25.17 20.77
CA SER A 150 -8.09 -25.60 21.32
C SER A 150 -8.70 -26.80 20.58
N MET A 151 -8.54 -26.87 19.24
CA MET A 151 -8.99 -27.99 18.43
C MET A 151 -8.16 -29.26 18.72
N THR A 152 -6.84 -29.16 18.82
CA THR A 152 -5.97 -30.32 19.15
C THR A 152 -6.24 -30.86 20.54
N HIS A 153 -6.56 -30.01 21.53
CA HIS A 153 -6.97 -30.41 22.87
C HIS A 153 -8.31 -31.19 22.87
N ILE A 154 -9.26 -30.80 22.01
CA ILE A 154 -10.54 -31.51 21.85
C ILE A 154 -10.32 -32.88 21.23
N PHE A 155 -9.48 -33.00 20.21
CA PHE A 155 -9.15 -34.29 19.57
C PHE A 155 -8.44 -35.23 20.52
N ASN A 156 -7.47 -34.77 21.31
CA ASN A 156 -6.77 -35.60 22.30
C ASN A 156 -7.70 -36.10 23.42
N ARG A 157 -8.65 -35.29 23.91
CA ARG A 157 -9.65 -35.72 24.90
C ARG A 157 -10.62 -36.81 24.39
N ASN A 158 -10.90 -36.80 23.08
CA ASN A 158 -11.75 -37.81 22.46
C ASN A 158 -10.99 -39.11 22.20
N ALA A 159 -9.67 -39.07 21.96
CA ALA A 159 -8.83 -40.26 21.81
C ALA A 159 -8.65 -41.04 23.13
N ASP A 160 -8.61 -40.34 24.28
CA ASP A 160 -8.50 -40.96 25.61
C ASP A 160 -9.81 -41.58 26.11
N ARG A 161 -10.96 -41.37 25.45
CA ARG A 161 -12.26 -41.96 25.83
C ARG A 161 -12.63 -43.23 25.07
N THR A 162 -11.78 -43.72 24.19
CA THR A 162 -12.03 -44.90 23.34
C THR A 162 -11.19 -46.12 23.70
N ASN A 163 -10.60 -46.16 24.91
CA ASN A 163 -9.96 -47.34 25.48
C ASN A 163 -10.71 -47.80 26.73
#